data_0e8dbd8060264fa0550783ba1efb9cd9
#
_entry.id   0e8dbd8060264fa0550783ba1efb9cd9
#
_cell.length_a   1.000
_cell.length_b   1.000
_cell.length_c   1.000
_cell.angle_alpha   90.00
_cell.angle_beta   90.00
_cell.angle_gamma   90.00
#
_symmetry.space_group_name_H-M   'P 1'
#
loop_
_entity.id
_entity.type
_entity.pdbx_description
1 polymer ?
#
loop_
_entity_poly.entity_id
_entity_poly.type
_entity_poly.pdbx_seq_one_letter_code
_entity_poly.pdbx_strand_id
1 'polypeptide(L)' 'MTIVLEVRGDFIQLDQLLKTTGLCHSGGYAHAQIEAGKVQVDGLVESRKRAKLRPGQSVSYGGETVELVAGLVA' A
#
# COMPACT_ATOMS: atom_id res chain seq x y z
N MET A 1 -0.06 -10.96 -9.23
CA MET A 1 1.35 -11.10 -8.81
C MET A 1 1.51 -10.50 -7.42
N THR A 2 2.35 -11.08 -6.60
CA THR A 2 2.58 -10.61 -5.24
C THR A 2 3.88 -9.84 -5.15
N ILE A 3 3.83 -8.65 -4.58
CA ILE A 3 4.98 -7.79 -4.35
C ILE A 3 5.25 -7.81 -2.84
N VAL A 4 6.50 -7.99 -2.44
CA VAL A 4 6.89 -7.92 -1.03
C VAL A 4 7.59 -6.58 -0.81
N LEU A 5 7.09 -5.81 0.14
CA LEU A 5 7.62 -4.48 0.47
C LEU A 5 8.05 -4.43 1.92
N GLU A 6 9.29 -4.05 2.17
CA GLU A 6 9.78 -3.81 3.51
C GLU A 6 9.29 -2.47 4.03
N VAL A 7 8.72 -2.47 5.22
CA VAL A 7 8.32 -1.24 5.90
C VAL A 7 9.49 -0.79 6.77
N ARG A 8 9.99 0.40 6.49
CA ARG A 8 11.05 1.00 7.30
C ARG A 8 10.42 1.88 8.36
N GLY A 9 10.77 1.63 9.62
CA GLY A 9 10.16 2.30 10.74
C GLY A 9 8.83 1.64 11.12
N ASP A 10 7.91 2.42 11.67
CA ASP A 10 6.69 1.88 12.26
C ASP A 10 5.57 1.62 11.25
N PHE A 11 5.54 2.37 10.17
CA PHE A 11 4.46 2.29 9.19
C PHE A 11 4.86 2.88 7.84
N ILE A 12 4.04 2.60 6.82
CA ILE A 12 4.10 3.27 5.54
C ILE A 12 2.69 3.78 5.23
N GLN A 13 2.56 4.97 4.65
CA GLN A 13 1.27 5.49 4.23
C GLN A 13 0.81 4.80 2.94
N LEU A 14 -0.49 4.59 2.81
CA LEU A 14 -1.06 3.87 1.67
C LEU A 14 -0.71 4.52 0.33
N ASP A 15 -0.83 5.84 0.22
CA ASP A 15 -0.47 6.56 -1.00
C ASP A 15 1.01 6.38 -1.33
N GLN A 16 1.86 6.41 -0.34
CA GLN A 16 3.29 6.21 -0.52
C GLN A 16 3.62 4.79 -0.97
N LEU A 17 2.90 3.80 -0.42
CA LEU A 17 3.07 2.40 -0.82
C LEU A 17 2.75 2.21 -2.30
N LEU A 18 1.64 2.74 -2.77
CA LEU A 18 1.22 2.61 -4.16
C LEU A 18 2.22 3.26 -5.11
N LYS A 19 2.81 4.37 -4.70
CA LYS A 19 3.82 5.07 -5.47
C LYS A 19 5.15 4.33 -5.47
N THR A 20 5.59 3.88 -4.31
CA THR A 20 6.87 3.17 -4.15
C THR A 20 6.90 1.85 -4.90
N THR A 21 5.79 1.12 -4.94
CA THR A 21 5.71 -0.15 -5.67
C THR A 21 5.56 0.03 -7.17
N GLY A 22 5.30 1.26 -7.62
CA GLY A 22 5.06 1.52 -9.04
C GLY A 22 3.67 1.20 -9.51
N LEU A 23 2.77 0.78 -8.61
CA LEU A 23 1.37 0.49 -8.98
C LEU A 23 0.64 1.76 -9.39
N CYS A 24 1.01 2.89 -8.78
CA CYS A 24 0.52 4.20 -9.19
C CYS A 24 1.72 5.07 -9.54
N HIS A 25 1.62 5.82 -10.63
CA HIS A 25 2.76 6.60 -11.14
C HIS A 25 2.95 7.93 -10.40
N SER A 26 1.97 8.36 -9.62
CA SER A 26 2.06 9.62 -8.86
C SER A 26 1.19 9.56 -7.62
N GLY A 27 1.46 10.46 -6.66
CA GLY A 27 0.63 10.58 -5.46
C GLY A 27 -0.79 10.99 -5.79
N GLY A 28 -0.98 11.91 -6.75
CA GLY A 28 -2.32 12.33 -7.16
C GLY A 28 -3.13 11.19 -7.76
N TYR A 29 -2.50 10.37 -8.58
CA TYR A 29 -3.17 9.21 -9.15
C TYR A 29 -3.52 8.18 -8.06
N ALA A 30 -2.60 7.95 -7.13
CA ALA A 30 -2.86 7.05 -6.00
C ALA A 30 -4.05 7.53 -5.18
N HIS A 31 -4.12 8.83 -4.88
CA HIS A 31 -5.24 9.40 -4.13
C HIS A 31 -6.57 9.16 -4.85
N ALA A 32 -6.61 9.36 -6.17
CA ALA A 32 -7.81 9.14 -6.94
C ALA A 32 -8.26 7.68 -6.91
N GLN A 33 -7.32 6.74 -6.99
CA GLN A 33 -7.64 5.32 -6.95
C GLN A 33 -8.15 4.89 -5.58
N ILE A 34 -7.55 5.40 -4.52
CA ILE A 34 -7.99 5.12 -3.15
C ILE A 34 -9.40 5.67 -2.92
N GLU A 35 -9.65 6.90 -3.30
CA GLU A 35 -10.94 7.54 -3.12
C GLU A 35 -12.03 6.88 -3.95
N ALA A 36 -11.67 6.30 -5.10
CA ALA A 36 -12.60 5.56 -5.93
C ALA A 36 -12.94 4.17 -5.40
N GLY A 37 -12.37 3.77 -4.26
CA GLY A 37 -12.65 2.47 -3.65
C GLY A 37 -11.98 1.29 -4.34
N LYS A 38 -10.91 1.52 -5.08
CA LYS A 38 -10.23 0.48 -5.84
C LYS A 38 -9.11 -0.21 -5.08
N VAL A 39 -8.82 0.24 -3.88
CA VAL A 39 -7.72 -0.27 -3.05
C VAL A 39 -8.28 -0.96 -1.83
N GLN A 40 -7.79 -2.16 -1.55
CA GLN A 40 -8.19 -2.91 -0.37
C GLN A 40 -6.98 -3.15 0.53
N VAL A 41 -7.20 -3.06 1.83
CA VAL A 41 -6.20 -3.40 2.85
C VAL A 41 -6.76 -4.55 3.66
N ASP A 42 -6.04 -5.67 3.70
CA ASP A 42 -6.48 -6.90 4.37
C ASP A 42 -7.89 -7.31 3.94
N GLY A 43 -8.19 -7.16 2.65
CA GLY A 43 -9.47 -7.56 2.08
C GLY A 43 -10.61 -6.57 2.22
N LEU A 44 -10.37 -5.41 2.85
CA LEU A 44 -11.38 -4.38 3.05
C LEU A 44 -11.02 -3.11 2.28
N VAL A 45 -12.02 -2.51 1.64
CA VAL A 45 -11.81 -1.25 0.92
C VAL A 45 -11.31 -0.18 1.88
N GLU A 46 -10.19 0.46 1.54
CA GLU A 46 -9.63 1.55 2.32
C GLU A 46 -9.76 2.85 1.54
N SER A 47 -10.48 3.82 2.08
CA SER A 47 -10.68 5.12 1.42
C SER A 47 -9.78 6.22 1.97
N ARG A 48 -9.04 5.96 3.04
CA ARG A 48 -8.12 6.94 3.62
C ARG A 48 -6.79 6.89 2.89
N LYS A 49 -6.48 7.92 2.13
CA LYS A 49 -5.28 7.96 1.29
C LYS A 49 -3.98 7.93 2.08
N ARG A 50 -4.01 8.38 3.32
CA ARG A 50 -2.84 8.39 4.21
C ARG A 50 -2.96 7.38 5.34
N ALA A 51 -3.73 6.31 5.13
CA ALA A 51 -3.83 5.24 6.11
C ALA A 51 -2.44 4.71 6.44
N LYS A 52 -2.16 4.53 7.71
CA LYS A 52 -0.86 4.02 8.19
C LYS A 52 -0.89 2.50 8.17
N LEU A 53 -0.04 1.90 7.36
CA LEU A 53 0.03 0.46 7.19
C LEU A 53 1.29 -0.07 7.85
N ARG A 54 1.15 -1.22 8.50
CA ARG A 54 2.23 -1.82 9.30
C ARG A 54 2.62 -3.18 8.74
N PRO A 55 3.81 -3.70 9.10
CA PRO A 55 4.19 -5.05 8.71
C PRO A 55 3.13 -6.07 9.12
N GLY A 56 2.88 -7.04 8.25
CA GLY A 56 1.85 -8.05 8.46
C GLY A 56 0.55 -7.75 7.72
N GLN A 57 0.38 -6.54 7.23
CA GLN A 57 -0.80 -6.17 6.42
C GLN A 57 -0.53 -6.40 4.94
N SER A 58 -1.60 -6.52 4.16
CA SER A 58 -1.50 -6.65 2.71
C SER A 58 -2.42 -5.65 2.02
N VAL A 59 -2.02 -5.24 0.82
CA VAL A 59 -2.76 -4.28 0.01
C VAL A 59 -3.03 -4.91 -1.35
N SER A 60 -4.28 -4.81 -1.81
CA SER A 60 -4.68 -5.31 -3.13
C SER A 60 -5.14 -4.16 -4.00
N TYR A 61 -4.62 -4.12 -5.23
CA TYR A 61 -4.98 -3.09 -6.20
C TYR A 61 -4.65 -3.58 -7.61
N GLY A 62 -5.62 -3.45 -8.53
CA GLY A 62 -5.40 -3.76 -9.93
C GLY A 62 -4.96 -5.19 -10.22
N GLY A 63 -5.40 -6.17 -9.42
CA GLY A 63 -4.99 -7.56 -9.57
C GLY A 63 -3.65 -7.88 -8.92
N GLU A 64 -2.97 -6.89 -8.35
CA GLU A 64 -1.70 -7.07 -7.66
C GLU A 64 -1.93 -7.09 -6.15
N THR A 65 -1.07 -7.81 -5.44
CA THR A 65 -1.08 -7.84 -3.97
C THR A 65 0.29 -7.41 -3.46
N VAL A 66 0.31 -6.53 -2.47
CA VAL A 66 1.54 -6.11 -1.81
C VAL A 66 1.53 -6.64 -0.38
N GLU A 67 2.51 -7.44 -0.03
CA GLU A 67 2.66 -7.93 1.34
C GLU A 67 3.70 -7.08 2.06
N LEU A 68 3.31 -6.56 3.22
CA LEU A 68 4.18 -5.72 4.03
C LEU A 68 4.92 -6.57 5.04
N VAL A 69 6.23 -6.44 5.04
CA VAL A 69 7.09 -7.16 5.98
C VAL A 69 7.93 -6.16 6.77
N ALA A 70 8.36 -6.56 7.94
CA ALA A 70 9.25 -5.73 8.75
C ALA A 70 10.60 -5.60 8.04
N GLY A 71 11.16 -4.40 8.04
CA GLY A 71 12.48 -4.19 7.49
C GLY A 71 13.53 -4.96 8.27
N LEU A 72 14.56 -5.42 7.58
CA LEU A 72 15.68 -6.06 8.22
C LEU A 72 16.47 -4.99 8.98
N VAL A 73 16.59 -5.18 10.28
CA VAL A 73 17.42 -4.33 11.11
C VAL A 73 18.78 -4.97 11.17
N ALA A 74 19.74 -4.29 10.63
CA ALA A 74 21.11 -4.76 10.67
C ALA A 74 21.70 -4.54 12.08
#